data_0933add33c173c4405506c7ebb5a1f94
#
_entry.id   0933add33c173c4405506c7ebb5a1f94
#
_cell.length_a   1.000
_cell.length_b   1.000
_cell.length_c   1.000
_cell.angle_alpha   90.00
_cell.angle_beta   90.00
_cell.angle_gamma   90.00
#
_symmetry.space_group_name_H-M   'P 1'
#
loop_
_entity.id
_entity.type
_entity.pdbx_description
1 polymer ?
#
loop_
_entity_poly.entity_id
_entity_poly.type
_entity_poly.pdbx_seq_one_letter_code
_entity_poly.pdbx_strand_id
1 'polypeptide(L)'
;MIGLNTAAIYVLQTLGSLYLLIVLLRFVLQLVRANFYNPLCQFIVRATQPLLKPLRRIIPSLGGLDMSSLVLAIIVQMILMALTLLLMFGTTGDPLHLLLWSIIGVTALFLKIFFFALIISVILSWVAPGSSNPGAELVNQICEPALAPFRKIVPNLGGLDIXXXXXXXXXXXXXXXXXXXXXXXXXXALRPVPRCS
;
A
#
# COMPACT_ATOMS: atom_id res chain seq x y z
N MET A 1 21.22 20.62 15.05
CA MET A 1 20.20 20.87 14.03
C MET A 1 19.96 19.66 13.13
N ILE A 2 21.05 18.98 12.71
CA ILE A 2 20.92 17.81 11.84
C ILE A 2 20.14 16.68 12.53
N GLY A 3 20.39 16.45 13.81
CA GLY A 3 19.69 15.42 14.55
C GLY A 3 18.20 15.70 14.68
N LEU A 4 17.82 16.97 14.88
CA LEU A 4 16.42 17.37 15.00
C LEU A 4 15.69 17.21 13.66
N ASN A 5 16.35 17.58 12.56
CA ASN A 5 15.75 17.40 11.24
C ASN A 5 15.57 15.92 10.91
N THR A 6 16.55 15.09 11.26
CA THR A 6 16.46 13.65 11.03
C THR A 6 15.30 13.05 11.81
N ALA A 7 15.14 13.45 13.08
CA ALA A 7 14.05 12.98 13.92
C ALA A 7 12.71 13.41 13.37
N ALA A 8 12.59 14.67 12.92
CA ALA A 8 11.37 15.19 12.34
C ALA A 8 10.99 14.45 11.05
N ILE A 9 11.97 14.18 10.20
CA ILE A 9 11.75 13.42 8.96
C ILE A 9 11.28 12.00 9.29
N TYR A 10 11.92 11.37 10.27
CA TYR A 10 11.56 10.00 10.64
C TYR A 10 10.12 9.94 11.18
N VAL A 11 9.75 10.88 12.06
CA VAL A 11 8.39 10.95 12.59
C VAL A 11 7.38 11.20 11.47
N LEU A 12 7.69 12.14 10.59
CA LEU A 12 6.81 12.47 9.46
C LEU A 12 6.59 11.26 8.56
N GLN A 13 7.67 10.56 8.21
CA GLN A 13 7.58 9.38 7.35
C GLN A 13 6.82 8.25 8.02
N THR A 14 7.03 8.05 9.32
CA THR A 14 6.35 6.97 10.05
C THR A 14 4.86 7.23 10.13
N LEU A 15 4.45 8.42 10.55
CA LEU A 15 3.03 8.75 10.68
C LEU A 15 2.36 8.83 9.32
N GLY A 16 3.03 9.42 8.33
CA GLY A 16 2.48 9.53 6.99
C GLY A 16 2.32 8.17 6.33
N SER A 17 3.31 7.29 6.50
CA SER A 17 3.23 5.94 5.95
C SER A 17 2.13 5.14 6.61
N LEU A 18 1.93 5.32 7.92
CA LEU A 18 0.86 4.63 8.64
C LEU A 18 -0.51 5.07 8.11
N TYR A 19 -0.71 6.37 7.92
CA TYR A 19 -1.96 6.87 7.39
C TYR A 19 -2.18 6.43 5.94
N LEU A 20 -1.10 6.46 5.14
CA LEU A 20 -1.15 5.98 3.76
C LEU A 20 -1.55 4.50 3.71
N LEU A 21 -1.01 3.70 4.63
CA LEU A 21 -1.37 2.30 4.73
C LEU A 21 -2.86 2.13 5.02
N ILE A 22 -3.40 2.93 5.94
CA ILE A 22 -4.82 2.86 6.29
C ILE A 22 -5.70 3.24 5.10
N VAL A 23 -5.35 4.30 4.38
CA VAL A 23 -6.10 4.73 3.20
C VAL A 23 -6.06 3.66 2.11
N LEU A 24 -4.89 3.09 1.88
CA LEU A 24 -4.73 2.06 0.85
C LEU A 24 -5.42 0.76 1.25
N LEU A 25 -5.44 0.45 2.55
CA LEU A 25 -6.22 -0.68 3.05
C LEU A 25 -7.71 -0.49 2.76
N ARG A 26 -8.21 0.73 2.91
CA ARG A 26 -9.61 0.99 2.56
C ARG A 26 -9.87 0.71 1.09
N PHE A 27 -8.95 1.11 0.21
CA PHE A 27 -9.06 0.81 -1.22
C PHE A 27 -9.05 -0.69 -1.46
N VAL A 28 -8.12 -1.42 -0.82
CA VAL A 28 -8.01 -2.86 -0.97
C VAL A 28 -9.27 -3.57 -0.47
N LEU A 29 -9.81 -3.14 0.68
CA LEU A 29 -11.01 -3.75 1.24
C LEU A 29 -12.21 -3.58 0.32
N GLN A 30 -12.32 -2.42 -0.31
CA GLN A 30 -13.39 -2.19 -1.30
C GLN A 30 -13.16 -3.03 -2.54
N LEU A 31 -11.91 -3.17 -2.97
CA LEU A 31 -11.55 -3.94 -4.15
C LEU A 31 -11.88 -5.42 -3.98
N VAL A 32 -11.58 -5.99 -2.81
CA VAL A 32 -11.82 -7.41 -2.54
C VAL A 32 -13.24 -7.66 -2.01
N ARG A 33 -14.03 -6.60 -1.85
CA ARG A 33 -15.41 -6.68 -1.34
C ARG A 33 -15.44 -7.33 0.04
N ALA A 34 -14.60 -6.83 0.93
CA ALA A 34 -14.51 -7.33 2.30
C ALA A 34 -15.79 -7.03 3.08
N ASN A 35 -15.99 -7.79 4.15
CA ASN A 35 -17.13 -7.58 5.04
C ASN A 35 -16.90 -6.32 5.87
N PHE A 36 -17.65 -5.25 5.55
CA PHE A 36 -17.48 -3.98 6.23
C PHE A 36 -18.11 -3.95 7.63
N TYR A 37 -18.81 -5.00 8.03
CA TYR A 37 -19.27 -5.15 9.40
C TYR A 37 -18.15 -5.59 10.35
N ASN A 38 -17.02 -6.03 9.81
CA ASN A 38 -15.84 -6.37 10.59
C ASN A 38 -15.36 -5.13 11.36
N PRO A 39 -15.06 -5.27 12.69
CA PRO A 39 -14.63 -4.09 13.47
C PRO A 39 -13.37 -3.42 12.93
N LEU A 40 -12.43 -4.19 12.37
CA LEU A 40 -11.22 -3.62 11.79
C LEU A 40 -11.54 -2.79 10.55
N CYS A 41 -12.46 -3.27 9.71
CA CYS A 41 -12.91 -2.51 8.54
C CYS A 41 -13.59 -1.22 8.96
N GLN A 42 -14.41 -1.27 10.01
CA GLN A 42 -15.09 -0.07 10.52
C GLN A 42 -14.10 0.95 11.05
N PHE A 43 -13.03 0.51 11.71
CA PHE A 43 -11.98 1.40 12.16
C PHE A 43 -11.31 2.10 10.97
N ILE A 44 -10.99 1.35 9.92
CA ILE A 44 -10.35 1.91 8.74
C ILE A 44 -11.28 2.92 8.06
N VAL A 45 -12.56 2.60 7.96
CA VAL A 45 -13.55 3.51 7.37
C VAL A 45 -13.63 4.82 8.18
N ARG A 46 -13.70 4.71 9.50
CA ARG A 46 -13.78 5.90 10.36
C ARG A 46 -12.53 6.76 10.27
N ALA A 47 -11.36 6.13 10.18
CA ALA A 47 -10.11 6.87 10.14
C ALA A 47 -9.93 7.63 8.81
N THR A 48 -10.50 7.13 7.73
CA THR A 48 -10.33 7.73 6.40
C THR A 48 -11.51 8.61 5.97
N GLN A 49 -12.64 8.49 6.65
CA GLN A 49 -13.88 9.17 6.24
C GLN A 49 -13.75 10.70 6.17
N PRO A 50 -13.12 11.38 7.16
CA PRO A 50 -13.06 12.85 7.09
C PRO A 50 -12.43 13.40 5.83
N LEU A 51 -11.39 12.73 5.31
CA LEU A 51 -10.72 13.19 4.09
C LEU A 51 -11.35 12.64 2.82
N LEU A 52 -12.06 11.51 2.91
CA LEU A 52 -12.68 10.89 1.74
C LEU A 52 -14.02 11.53 1.37
N LYS A 53 -14.75 12.06 2.33
CA LYS A 53 -16.07 12.64 2.06
C LYS A 53 -16.03 13.71 0.97
N PRO A 54 -15.17 14.75 1.07
CA PRO A 54 -15.14 15.75 0.01
C PRO A 54 -14.68 15.20 -1.33
N LEU A 55 -13.78 14.22 -1.33
CA LEU A 55 -13.30 13.63 -2.57
C LEU A 55 -14.38 12.79 -3.26
N ARG A 56 -15.23 12.14 -2.50
CA ARG A 56 -16.32 11.33 -3.07
C ARG A 56 -17.39 12.16 -3.75
N ARG A 57 -17.52 13.43 -3.36
CA ARG A 57 -18.43 14.35 -4.03
C ARG A 57 -17.95 14.70 -5.43
N ILE A 58 -16.64 14.69 -5.65
CA ILE A 58 -16.02 15.09 -6.91
C ILE A 58 -15.72 13.88 -7.78
N ILE A 59 -15.19 12.80 -7.18
CA ILE A 59 -14.70 11.64 -7.91
C ILE A 59 -15.68 10.49 -7.76
N PRO A 60 -16.31 10.05 -8.87
CA PRO A 60 -17.22 8.89 -8.80
C PRO A 60 -16.45 7.59 -8.72
N SER A 61 -17.06 6.56 -8.14
CA SER A 61 -16.46 5.23 -8.14
C SER A 61 -16.66 4.60 -9.52
N LEU A 62 -15.60 3.99 -10.04
CA LEU A 62 -15.61 3.40 -11.38
C LEU A 62 -15.42 1.90 -11.29
N GLY A 63 -16.40 1.16 -11.80
CA GLY A 63 -16.28 -0.29 -11.89
C GLY A 63 -16.11 -1.00 -10.58
N GLY A 64 -16.70 -0.49 -9.52
CA GLY A 64 -16.55 -1.07 -8.19
C GLY A 64 -15.24 -0.69 -7.48
N LEU A 65 -14.40 0.09 -8.12
CA LEU A 65 -13.16 0.57 -7.52
C LEU A 65 -13.41 1.88 -6.78
N ASP A 66 -12.87 1.99 -5.58
CA ASP A 66 -12.97 3.22 -4.78
C ASP A 66 -11.89 4.18 -5.26
N MET A 67 -12.18 4.91 -6.34
CA MET A 67 -11.21 5.82 -6.93
C MET A 67 -10.86 6.97 -5.99
N SER A 68 -11.79 7.36 -5.11
CA SER A 68 -11.51 8.40 -4.12
C SER A 68 -10.40 7.97 -3.18
N SER A 69 -10.44 6.73 -2.71
CA SER A 69 -9.37 6.21 -1.83
C SER A 69 -8.04 6.16 -2.56
N LEU A 70 -8.03 5.73 -3.81
CA LEU A 70 -6.79 5.67 -4.60
C LEU A 70 -6.20 7.06 -4.82
N VAL A 71 -7.05 8.03 -5.18
CA VAL A 71 -6.60 9.41 -5.38
C VAL A 71 -6.09 9.98 -4.06
N LEU A 72 -6.78 9.72 -2.96
CA LEU A 72 -6.33 10.20 -1.65
C LEU A 72 -4.98 9.60 -1.28
N ALA A 73 -4.77 8.31 -1.57
CA ALA A 73 -3.49 7.66 -1.30
C ALA A 73 -2.36 8.32 -2.10
N ILE A 74 -2.61 8.63 -3.38
CA ILE A 74 -1.62 9.29 -4.22
C ILE A 74 -1.33 10.69 -3.69
N ILE A 75 -2.36 11.43 -3.28
CA ILE A 75 -2.19 12.78 -2.74
C ILE A 75 -1.38 12.74 -1.44
N VAL A 76 -1.70 11.81 -0.54
CA VAL A 76 -0.97 11.67 0.72
C VAL A 76 0.50 11.35 0.45
N GLN A 77 0.76 10.45 -0.49
CA GLN A 77 2.13 10.09 -0.85
C GLN A 77 2.87 11.28 -1.46
N MET A 78 2.22 12.06 -2.31
CA MET A 78 2.84 13.25 -2.89
C MET A 78 3.20 14.27 -1.81
N ILE A 79 2.29 14.52 -0.87
CA ILE A 79 2.54 15.45 0.22
C ILE A 79 3.69 14.95 1.08
N LEU A 80 3.69 13.68 1.41
CA LEU A 80 4.74 13.08 2.23
C LEU A 80 6.11 13.19 1.56
N MET A 81 6.17 12.88 0.26
CA MET A 81 7.43 12.99 -0.49
C MET A 81 7.88 14.45 -0.62
N ALA A 82 6.93 15.35 -0.88
CA ALA A 82 7.27 16.77 -1.02
C ALA A 82 7.81 17.33 0.29
N LEU A 83 7.17 17.01 1.42
CA LEU A 83 7.64 17.47 2.72
C LEU A 83 9.02 16.88 3.06
N THR A 84 9.22 15.61 2.74
CA THR A 84 10.51 14.97 2.99
C THR A 84 11.62 15.63 2.18
N LEU A 85 11.38 15.87 0.89
CA LEU A 85 12.36 16.53 0.04
C LEU A 85 12.61 17.97 0.48
N LEU A 86 11.56 18.67 0.89
CA LEU A 86 11.70 20.05 1.35
C LEU A 86 12.57 20.10 2.62
N LEU A 87 12.37 19.17 3.53
CA LEU A 87 13.16 19.12 4.78
C LEU A 87 14.60 18.68 4.53
N MET A 88 14.82 17.80 3.56
CA MET A 88 16.16 17.28 3.29
C MET A 88 16.98 18.21 2.39
N PHE A 89 16.38 18.75 1.34
CA PHE A 89 17.09 19.49 0.31
C PHE A 89 16.61 20.92 0.10
N GLY A 90 15.53 21.32 0.78
CA GLY A 90 14.97 22.65 0.65
C GLY A 90 14.17 22.90 -0.62
N THR A 91 13.95 21.88 -1.43
CA THR A 91 13.16 21.98 -2.65
C THR A 91 12.36 20.70 -2.87
N THR A 92 11.18 20.86 -3.48
CA THR A 92 10.33 19.71 -3.77
C THR A 92 10.57 19.11 -5.16
N GLY A 93 11.30 19.83 -6.01
CA GLY A 93 11.56 19.37 -7.37
C GLY A 93 10.37 19.54 -8.29
N ASP A 94 10.39 18.81 -9.39
CA ASP A 94 9.35 18.88 -10.42
C ASP A 94 8.07 18.21 -9.94
N PRO A 95 6.89 18.89 -10.01
CA PRO A 95 5.64 18.24 -9.62
C PRO A 95 5.30 16.98 -10.41
N LEU A 96 5.65 16.93 -11.68
CA LEU A 96 5.41 15.75 -12.50
C LEU A 96 6.19 14.54 -11.98
N HIS A 97 7.44 14.75 -11.60
CA HIS A 97 8.23 13.67 -11.00
C HIS A 97 7.65 13.22 -9.67
N LEU A 98 7.15 14.16 -8.86
CA LEU A 98 6.49 13.80 -7.60
C LEU A 98 5.28 12.91 -7.85
N LEU A 99 4.48 13.24 -8.86
CA LEU A 99 3.30 12.44 -9.20
C LEU A 99 3.70 11.04 -9.63
N LEU A 100 4.69 10.92 -10.51
CA LEU A 100 5.14 9.62 -10.99
C LEU A 100 5.70 8.77 -9.85
N TRP A 101 6.52 9.37 -8.99
CA TRP A 101 7.08 8.66 -7.84
C TRP A 101 6.01 8.25 -6.84
N SER A 102 4.99 9.09 -6.67
CA SER A 102 3.88 8.77 -5.77
C SER A 102 3.09 7.57 -6.29
N ILE A 103 2.85 7.51 -7.58
CA ILE A 103 2.16 6.36 -8.18
C ILE A 103 2.97 5.08 -7.96
N ILE A 104 4.28 5.15 -8.18
CA ILE A 104 5.15 3.99 -7.96
C ILE A 104 5.15 3.58 -6.50
N GLY A 105 5.24 4.55 -5.58
CA GLY A 105 5.23 4.26 -4.15
C GLY A 105 3.92 3.64 -3.68
N VAL A 106 2.80 4.15 -4.17
CA VAL A 106 1.49 3.59 -3.82
C VAL A 106 1.35 2.17 -4.38
N THR A 107 1.80 1.94 -5.61
CA THR A 107 1.78 0.61 -6.20
C THR A 107 2.63 -0.37 -5.40
N ALA A 108 3.83 0.06 -4.98
CA ALA A 108 4.69 -0.79 -4.16
C ALA A 108 4.04 -1.14 -2.83
N LEU A 109 3.40 -0.16 -2.19
CA LEU A 109 2.70 -0.41 -0.92
C LEU A 109 1.50 -1.34 -1.13
N PHE A 110 0.78 -1.18 -2.23
CA PHE A 110 -0.34 -2.06 -2.59
C PHE A 110 0.14 -3.51 -2.66
N LEU A 111 1.25 -3.74 -3.34
CA LEU A 111 1.82 -5.08 -3.46
C LEU A 111 2.32 -5.60 -2.10
N LYS A 112 2.89 -4.72 -1.27
CA LYS A 112 3.34 -5.10 0.07
C LYS A 112 2.17 -5.53 0.96
N ILE A 113 1.01 -4.89 0.83
CA ILE A 113 -0.17 -5.27 1.59
C ILE A 113 -0.55 -6.73 1.29
N PHE A 114 -0.60 -7.08 0.00
CA PHE A 114 -0.92 -8.45 -0.38
C PHE A 114 0.16 -9.44 0.04
N PHE A 115 1.44 -9.04 -0.07
CA PHE A 115 2.54 -9.89 0.33
C PHE A 115 2.49 -10.22 1.82
N PHE A 116 2.31 -9.19 2.67
CA PHE A 116 2.22 -9.41 4.11
C PHE A 116 0.95 -10.15 4.49
N ALA A 117 -0.16 -9.90 3.78
CA ALA A 117 -1.40 -10.63 4.04
C ALA A 117 -1.22 -12.12 3.76
N LEU A 118 -0.51 -12.46 2.68
CA LEU A 118 -0.23 -13.86 2.36
C LEU A 118 0.65 -14.52 3.43
N ILE A 119 1.68 -13.80 3.89
CA ILE A 119 2.55 -14.33 4.95
C ILE A 119 1.76 -14.56 6.23
N ILE A 120 0.94 -13.61 6.63
CA ILE A 120 0.12 -13.73 7.83
C ILE A 120 -0.88 -14.88 7.67
N SER A 121 -1.46 -15.03 6.48
CA SER A 121 -2.39 -16.12 6.22
C SER A 121 -1.72 -17.49 6.40
N VAL A 122 -0.49 -17.64 5.89
CA VAL A 122 0.26 -18.88 6.04
C VAL A 122 0.57 -19.15 7.50
N ILE A 123 1.03 -18.14 8.24
CA ILE A 123 1.35 -18.27 9.65
C ILE A 123 0.08 -18.66 10.44
N LEU A 124 -1.05 -18.02 10.15
CA LEU A 124 -2.31 -18.32 10.83
C LEU A 124 -2.78 -19.76 10.57
N SER A 125 -2.55 -20.25 9.35
CA SER A 125 -2.96 -21.62 9.03
C SER A 125 -2.13 -22.65 9.80
N TRP A 126 -0.90 -22.30 10.20
CA TRP A 126 -0.07 -23.18 11.01
C TRP A 126 -0.36 -23.05 12.50
N VAL A 127 -0.49 -21.80 12.99
CA VAL A 127 -0.60 -21.53 14.43
C VAL A 127 -2.03 -21.71 14.92
N ALA A 128 -3.01 -21.19 14.17
CA ALA A 128 -4.41 -21.19 14.61
C ALA A 128 -5.32 -21.57 13.44
N PRO A 129 -5.30 -22.82 12.99
CA PRO A 129 -6.18 -23.24 11.90
C PRO A 129 -7.65 -23.15 12.30
N GLY A 130 -8.46 -22.60 11.40
CA GLY A 130 -9.88 -22.45 11.66
C GLY A 130 -10.24 -21.30 12.57
N SER A 131 -9.31 -20.37 12.79
CA SER A 131 -9.55 -19.21 13.64
C SER A 131 -10.64 -18.31 13.05
N SER A 132 -11.61 -17.92 13.88
CA SER A 132 -12.68 -17.02 13.49
C SER A 132 -12.47 -15.60 13.95
N ASN A 133 -11.24 -15.28 14.34
CA ASN A 133 -10.82 -13.95 14.75
C ASN A 133 -11.09 -12.93 13.62
N PRO A 134 -11.59 -11.69 13.93
CA PRO A 134 -11.81 -10.70 12.87
C PRO A 134 -10.56 -10.38 12.05
N GLY A 135 -9.38 -10.39 12.66
CA GLY A 135 -8.14 -10.17 11.92
C GLY A 135 -7.86 -11.29 10.94
N ALA A 136 -8.05 -12.54 11.35
CA ALA A 136 -7.85 -13.70 10.47
C ALA A 136 -8.83 -13.67 9.30
N GLU A 137 -10.08 -13.33 9.59
CA GLU A 137 -11.11 -13.24 8.55
C GLU A 137 -10.75 -12.16 7.52
N LEU A 138 -10.29 -11.00 7.98
CA LEU A 138 -9.90 -9.92 7.10
C LEU A 138 -8.71 -10.29 6.23
N VAL A 139 -7.70 -10.93 6.82
CA VAL A 139 -6.52 -11.37 6.08
C VAL A 139 -6.90 -12.38 5.00
N ASN A 140 -7.78 -13.32 5.33
CA ASN A 140 -8.24 -14.32 4.36
C ASN A 140 -9.02 -13.66 3.22
N GLN A 141 -9.84 -12.67 3.52
CA GLN A 141 -10.59 -11.94 2.50
C GLN A 141 -9.68 -11.17 1.55
N ILE A 142 -8.59 -10.60 2.08
CA ILE A 142 -7.61 -9.89 1.24
C ILE A 142 -6.85 -10.88 0.35
N CYS A 143 -6.49 -12.05 0.88
CA CYS A 143 -5.71 -13.04 0.15
C CYS A 143 -6.52 -13.77 -0.92
N GLU A 144 -7.83 -13.87 -0.76
CA GLU A 144 -8.67 -14.70 -1.63
C GLU A 144 -8.55 -14.30 -3.11
N PRO A 145 -8.71 -13.02 -3.50
CA PRO A 145 -8.57 -12.67 -4.92
C PRO A 145 -7.16 -12.88 -5.45
N ALA A 146 -6.15 -12.76 -4.60
CA ALA A 146 -4.77 -12.98 -5.04
C ALA A 146 -4.48 -14.46 -5.26
N LEU A 147 -5.09 -15.34 -4.46
CA LEU A 147 -4.87 -16.77 -4.56
C LEU A 147 -5.76 -17.48 -5.59
N ALA A 148 -6.92 -16.89 -5.91
CA ALA A 148 -7.90 -17.51 -6.79
C ALA A 148 -7.32 -17.88 -8.16
N PRO A 149 -6.62 -17.00 -8.88
CA PRO A 149 -6.07 -17.39 -10.18
C PRO A 149 -5.02 -18.49 -10.08
N PHE A 150 -4.24 -18.52 -8.98
CA PHE A 150 -3.23 -19.55 -8.79
C PHE A 150 -3.86 -20.91 -8.45
N ARG A 151 -4.98 -20.90 -7.75
CA ARG A 151 -5.69 -22.16 -7.44
C ARG A 151 -6.27 -22.81 -8.69
N LYS A 152 -6.62 -22.01 -9.70
CA LYS A 152 -7.12 -22.54 -10.96
C LYS A 152 -6.03 -23.21 -11.78
N ILE A 153 -4.79 -22.69 -11.70
CA ILE A 153 -3.66 -23.17 -12.49
C ILE A 153 -3.00 -24.38 -11.82
N VAL A 154 -2.77 -24.27 -10.50
CA VAL A 154 -2.05 -25.31 -9.74
C VAL A 154 -3.05 -26.22 -9.06
N PRO A 155 -3.03 -27.53 -9.33
CA PRO A 155 -3.94 -28.46 -8.64
C PRO A 155 -3.62 -28.57 -7.15
N ASN A 156 -4.66 -28.83 -6.38
CA ASN A 156 -4.54 -28.95 -4.92
C ASN A 156 -3.83 -30.27 -4.57
N LEU A 157 -2.56 -30.18 -4.25
CA LEU A 157 -1.73 -31.34 -3.95
C LEU A 157 -1.70 -31.59 -2.45
N GLY A 158 -2.58 -32.51 -2.00
CA GLY A 158 -2.51 -33.07 -0.65
C GLY A 158 -2.62 -32.04 0.48
N GLY A 159 -3.43 -31.03 0.31
CA GLY A 159 -3.65 -30.03 1.36
C GLY A 159 -2.53 -29.03 1.57
N LEU A 160 -1.43 -29.19 0.86
CA LEU A 160 -0.36 -28.19 0.87
C LEU A 160 -0.75 -27.02 -0.03
N ASP A 161 -0.80 -25.84 0.54
CA ASP A 161 -1.23 -24.66 -0.19
C ASP A 161 -0.05 -24.08 -0.98
N ILE A 162 0.26 -24.70 -2.11
CA ILE A 162 1.31 -24.25 -3.02
C ILE A 162 0.99 -22.89 -3.64
N UNK A 163 -0.13 -22.67 -3.71
CA UNK A 163 -0.62 -21.38 -4.17
C UNK A 163 -0.19 -20.23 -3.33
N UNK A 164 -0.04 -20.48 -2.23
CA UNK A 164 0.42 -19.49 -1.29
C UNK A 164 1.90 -19.23 -1.51
N UNK A 165 2.54 -20.13 -1.82
CA UNK A 165 3.92 -20.00 -2.13
C UNK A 165 4.16 -19.30 -3.43
N UNK A 166 3.41 -19.53 -4.21
CA UNK A 166 3.50 -18.96 -5.53
C UNK A 166 3.05 -17.50 -5.52
N UNK A 167 2.22 -17.32 -4.84
CA UNK A 167 1.74 -15.99 -4.65
C UNK A 167 2.71 -15.14 -3.87
N UNK A 168 3.20 -15.72 -3.02
CA UNK A 168 4.18 -15.06 -2.23
C UNK A 168 5.41 -14.75 -3.05
N UNK A 169 5.66 -15.51 -3.79
CA UNK A 169 6.76 -15.33 -4.70
C UNK A 169 6.50 -14.28 -5.74
N UNK A 170 5.48 -14.29 -6.09
CA UNK A 170 5.04 -13.31 -7.06
C UNK A 170 4.86 -11.94 -6.44
N UNK A 171 4.44 -11.94 -5.43
CA UNK A 171 4.29 -10.73 -4.67
C UNK A 171 5.64 -10.21 -4.23
N UNK A 172 6.41 -11.03 -3.93
CA UNK A 172 7.75 -10.69 -3.56
C UNK A 172 8.55 -10.11 -4.69
N UNK A 173 8.33 -10.57 -5.63
CA UNK A 173 8.99 -10.13 -6.84
C UNK A 173 8.45 -8.82 -7.34
N UNK A 174 7.44 -8.74 -7.14
CA UNK A 174 6.79 -7.50 -7.47
C UNK A 174 7.11 -6.42 -6.47
N UNK A 175 7.17 -6.76 -5.43
CA UNK A 175 7.54 -5.84 -4.39
C UNK A 175 9.00 -5.45 -4.52
N UNK A 176 9.68 -6.29 -4.87
CA UNK A 176 11.07 -6.05 -5.12
C UNK A 176 11.27 -5.15 -6.31
N UNK A 177 10.59 -5.37 -7.13
CA UNK A 177 10.65 -4.57 -8.34
C UNK A 177 10.15 -3.16 -8.09
N UNK A 178 9.28 -3.11 -7.39
CA UNK A 178 8.75 -1.83 -7.02
C UNK A 178 9.69 -1.07 -6.12
N UNK A 179 10.20 -1.74 -5.35
CA UNK A 179 11.17 -1.17 -4.47
C UNK A 179 12.42 -0.74 -5.19
N UNK A 180 12.72 -1.42 -6.02
CA UNK A 180 13.83 -1.11 -6.85
C UNK A 180 13.57 0.06 -7.75
N UNK A 181 12.54 0.09 -8.09
CA UNK A 181 12.13 1.21 -8.86
C UNK A 181 12.00 2.47 -8.04
N UNK A 182 11.65 2.33 -7.01
CA UNK A 182 11.56 3.43 -6.09
C UNK A 182 12.94 3.87 -5.64
N UNK A 183 13.72 2.99 -5.50
CA UNK A 183 15.07 3.31 -5.14
C UNK A 183 15.82 3.92 -6.30
N UNK A 184 15.58 3.47 -7.31
CA UNK A 184 16.20 3.99 -8.50
C UNK A 184 15.73 5.37 -8.82
N UNK A 185 14.72 5.50 -8.45
CA UNK A 185 14.12 6.78 -8.61
C UNK A 185 14.60 7.80 -7.62
N UNK A 186 14.72 7.49 -6.65
CA UNK A 186 15.26 8.35 -5.71
C UNK A 186 16.64 8.77 -6.12
N UNK A 187 17.26 7.96 -6.66
CA UNK A 187 18.53 8.26 -7.17
C UNK A 187 18.52 9.17 -8.35
N UNK A 188 17.60 8.98 -8.98
CA UNK A 188 17.41 9.83 -10.13
C UNK A 188 16.97 11.22 -9.76
N ALA A 189 16.29 11.40 -8.81
CA ALA A 189 15.83 12.72 -8.32
C ALA A 189 16.95 13.49 -7.62
N LEU A 190 17.89 12.78 -7.10
CA LEU A 190 19.01 13.38 -6.40
C LEU A 190 20.12 13.88 -7.32
N ARG A 191 20.07 13.55 -8.58
CA ARG A 191 21.06 14.05 -9.53
C ARG A 191 20.91 15.57 -9.65
N PRO A 192 21.98 16.32 -9.42
CA PRO A 192 21.88 17.76 -9.62
C PRO A 192 21.58 18.07 -11.07
N VAL A 193 20.58 18.93 -11.27
CA VAL A 193 20.28 19.40 -12.61
C VAL A 193 21.52 20.08 -13.16
N PRO A 194 22.04 19.67 -14.32
CA PRO A 194 23.20 20.37 -14.86
C PRO A 194 22.84 21.84 -15.09
N ARG A 195 23.57 22.67 -14.39
CA ARG A 195 23.39 24.12 -14.57
C ARG A 195 23.82 24.46 -15.97
N CYS A 196 22.89 24.94 -16.76
CA CYS A 196 23.24 25.49 -18.05
C CYS A 196 24.12 26.71 -17.79
N SER A 197 25.39 26.59 -18.10
CA SER A 197 26.33 27.70 -17.99
C SER A 197 26.10 28.69 -19.11
#